data_73929540ec2d2b561e3766992125098a
#
_entry.id   73929540ec2d2b561e3766992125098a
#
_cell.length_a   1.000
_cell.length_b   1.000
_cell.length_c   1.000
_cell.angle_alpha   90.00
_cell.angle_beta   90.00
_cell.angle_gamma   90.00
#
_symmetry.space_group_name_H-M   'P 1'
#
loop_
_entity.id
_entity.type
_entity.pdbx_description
1 polymer ?
#
loop_
_entity_poly.entity_id
_entity_poly.type
_entity_poly.pdbx_seq_one_letter_code
_entity_poly.pdbx_strand_id
1 'polypeptide(L)'
;MEEALMAGTPDGVSYTSRPMALVVQKFGGTSLADADRIRNVACRVVETYRAGNGVVVVVSAMGKSTDELVDLATQITDEPHPREMDMLLTAGERISMALVAMAIEAHGVPAVSFTGSQAGILTTADHGRAEILDIRAFRVQESLDEGKVAIVAGFQGVSPDSKDVTTLGRGGSDATAVALAASLDADLCEIYTDVDGVFTADPRVEPMARKLDEVTFEEMLELANAGAGVLMPRSIEFGIRYNIPIHVRSSFHNGEGTWVKEETMEEPIIRGIAHDDSGVKLTVHGVPDQPGIAAAVFEPMGAAGVNVDMIVQNVSSRGVTDISFTVPATSADAAVEVAEQVAGEIGATGVDLDRDISKITVVGAGMKSESGVAAEMFGILSGAGVNIEMISTSTVRISCIIRSEDTQTAIEALHRDLIGDRS
;
A
#
# COMPACT_ATOMS: atom_id res chain seq x y z
N MET A 1 59.67 3.13 36.77
CA MET A 1 58.64 4.00 37.25
C MET A 1 57.81 4.47 36.04
N GLU A 2 57.05 3.52 35.58
CA GLU A 2 56.13 3.66 34.44
C GLU A 2 54.90 2.79 34.76
N GLU A 3 54.00 3.37 35.47
CA GLU A 3 52.68 2.82 35.73
C GLU A 3 51.63 3.92 35.48
N ALA A 4 50.55 3.48 34.91
CA ALA A 4 49.29 4.18 34.72
C ALA A 4 49.11 4.99 33.45
N LEU A 5 48.42 4.34 32.48
CA LEU A 5 47.18 4.84 31.89
C LEU A 5 46.53 3.75 31.02
N MET A 6 45.91 2.80 31.70
CA MET A 6 44.89 1.93 31.06
C MET A 6 43.51 2.52 31.35
N ALA A 7 43.08 3.49 30.55
CA ALA A 7 41.68 3.91 30.51
C ALA A 7 40.90 2.86 29.75
N GLY A 8 40.04 2.13 30.46
CA GLY A 8 39.16 1.13 29.90
C GLY A 8 38.24 1.72 28.86
N THR A 9 38.27 1.15 27.65
CA THR A 9 37.22 1.28 26.66
C THR A 9 35.97 0.56 27.17
N PRO A 10 34.77 1.17 27.08
CA PRO A 10 33.54 0.47 27.45
C PRO A 10 33.28 -0.63 26.46
N ASP A 11 32.99 -1.80 26.99
CA ASP A 11 32.44 -3.03 26.42
C ASP A 11 32.53 -3.20 24.89
N GLY A 12 33.61 -3.86 24.47
CA GLY A 12 33.78 -4.30 23.11
C GLY A 12 32.76 -5.39 22.73
N VAL A 13 31.71 -5.01 22.07
CA VAL A 13 30.89 -5.96 21.29
C VAL A 13 31.73 -6.34 20.07
N SER A 14 32.28 -7.54 20.08
CA SER A 14 32.99 -8.13 18.93
C SER A 14 31.98 -8.53 17.86
N TYR A 15 31.83 -7.72 16.83
CA TYR A 15 30.96 -7.98 15.68
C TYR A 15 31.58 -9.00 14.69
N THR A 16 31.88 -10.20 15.15
CA THR A 16 32.31 -11.32 14.27
C THR A 16 31.27 -12.43 14.15
N SER A 17 30.10 -12.29 14.77
CA SER A 17 28.97 -13.20 14.58
C SER A 17 27.94 -12.57 13.65
N ARG A 18 27.43 -13.36 12.70
CA ARG A 18 26.25 -13.02 11.89
C ARG A 18 25.14 -12.50 12.84
N PRO A 19 24.43 -11.41 12.51
CA PRO A 19 23.32 -10.93 13.35
C PRO A 19 22.30 -12.05 13.57
N MET A 20 21.54 -11.98 14.67
CA MET A 20 20.51 -12.97 15.01
C MET A 20 19.43 -13.02 13.92
N ALA A 21 19.02 -11.85 13.44
CA ALA A 21 18.13 -11.67 12.29
C ALA A 21 18.47 -10.36 11.56
N LEU A 22 18.13 -10.27 10.29
CA LEU A 22 18.13 -9.03 9.54
C LEU A 22 16.69 -8.48 9.43
N VAL A 23 16.47 -7.30 9.98
CA VAL A 23 15.16 -6.67 10.06
C VAL A 23 15.16 -5.38 9.23
N VAL A 24 14.22 -5.27 8.31
CA VAL A 24 13.94 -4.01 7.60
C VAL A 24 12.77 -3.32 8.29
N GLN A 25 12.97 -2.09 8.77
CA GLN A 25 11.96 -1.29 9.47
C GLN A 25 11.58 -0.08 8.64
N LYS A 26 10.31 0.02 8.22
CA LYS A 26 9.82 1.21 7.51
C LYS A 26 9.03 2.11 8.45
N PHE A 27 9.30 3.41 8.41
CA PHE A 27 8.55 4.43 9.16
C PHE A 27 7.86 5.41 8.21
N GLY A 28 6.53 5.53 8.34
CA GLY A 28 5.71 6.45 7.56
C GLY A 28 5.89 7.92 7.98
N GLY A 29 5.34 8.84 7.20
CA GLY A 29 5.48 10.29 7.44
C GLY A 29 4.91 10.72 8.80
N THR A 30 3.79 10.17 9.23
CA THR A 30 3.20 10.43 10.56
C THR A 30 4.12 10.00 11.70
N SER A 31 4.94 8.96 11.51
CA SER A 31 5.93 8.48 12.46
C SER A 31 7.15 9.40 12.59
N LEU A 32 7.37 10.30 11.64
CA LEU A 32 8.52 11.18 11.49
C LEU A 32 8.13 12.67 11.49
N ALA A 33 6.91 13.01 11.89
CA ALA A 33 6.31 14.33 11.69
C ALA A 33 7.06 15.47 12.41
N ASP A 34 7.77 15.18 13.51
CA ASP A 34 8.50 16.14 14.31
C ASP A 34 9.74 15.51 14.99
N ALA A 35 10.53 16.34 15.66
CA ALA A 35 11.76 15.92 16.30
C ALA A 35 11.55 14.89 17.43
N ASP A 36 10.43 14.95 18.16
CA ASP A 36 10.15 14.01 19.25
C ASP A 36 9.79 12.63 18.67
N ARG A 37 9.03 12.59 17.58
CA ARG A 37 8.72 11.37 16.85
C ARG A 37 9.97 10.72 16.24
N ILE A 38 10.89 11.53 15.67
CA ILE A 38 12.17 11.02 15.16
C ILE A 38 13.01 10.42 16.29
N ARG A 39 13.03 11.02 17.50
CA ARG A 39 13.72 10.43 18.66
C ARG A 39 13.08 9.09 19.07
N ASN A 40 11.75 9.00 19.05
CA ASN A 40 11.03 7.75 19.38
C ASN A 40 11.34 6.65 18.35
N VAL A 41 11.39 6.99 17.06
CA VAL A 41 11.83 6.06 16.00
C VAL A 41 13.25 5.60 16.25
N ALA A 42 14.18 6.52 16.54
CA ALA A 42 15.57 6.17 16.85
C ALA A 42 15.69 5.23 18.06
N CYS A 43 14.93 5.47 19.14
CA CYS A 43 14.89 4.56 20.29
C CYS A 43 14.49 3.14 19.88
N ARG A 44 13.43 2.99 19.07
CA ARG A 44 12.92 1.70 18.60
C ARG A 44 13.94 0.97 17.71
N VAL A 45 14.60 1.69 16.80
CA VAL A 45 15.67 1.14 15.96
C VAL A 45 16.84 0.67 16.82
N VAL A 46 17.24 1.47 17.79
CA VAL A 46 18.33 1.14 18.74
C VAL A 46 18.00 -0.08 19.61
N GLU A 47 16.75 -0.22 20.03
CA GLU A 47 16.28 -1.41 20.77
C GLU A 47 16.45 -2.69 19.92
N THR A 48 15.99 -2.65 18.64
CA THR A 48 16.13 -3.78 17.70
C THR A 48 17.59 -4.11 17.44
N TYR A 49 18.44 -3.10 17.23
CA TYR A 49 19.87 -3.28 17.03
C TYR A 49 20.57 -3.86 18.26
N ARG A 50 20.29 -3.35 19.46
CA ARG A 50 20.87 -3.83 20.72
C ARG A 50 20.42 -5.26 21.10
N ALA A 51 19.29 -5.70 20.55
CA ALA A 51 18.87 -7.10 20.64
C ALA A 51 19.72 -8.05 19.78
N GLY A 52 20.73 -7.54 19.04
CA GLY A 52 21.67 -8.34 18.24
C GLY A 52 21.26 -8.52 16.79
N ASN A 53 20.29 -7.76 16.30
CA ASN A 53 19.81 -7.82 14.92
C ASN A 53 20.59 -6.85 14.02
N GLY A 54 20.72 -7.21 12.72
CA GLY A 54 21.03 -6.26 11.66
C GLY A 54 19.79 -5.43 11.37
N VAL A 55 19.94 -4.11 11.18
CA VAL A 55 18.80 -3.23 10.97
C VAL A 55 18.99 -2.32 9.76
N VAL A 56 18.01 -2.38 8.85
CA VAL A 56 17.85 -1.42 7.76
C VAL A 56 16.58 -0.60 8.04
N VAL A 57 16.67 0.72 7.95
CA VAL A 57 15.54 1.62 8.16
C VAL A 57 15.15 2.26 6.84
N VAL A 58 13.89 2.18 6.47
CA VAL A 58 13.34 2.92 5.32
C VAL A 58 12.44 4.03 5.82
N VAL A 59 12.69 5.25 5.38
CA VAL A 59 11.96 6.44 5.85
C VAL A 59 11.16 7.09 4.73
N SER A 60 9.97 7.59 5.08
CA SER A 60 9.18 8.52 4.27
C SER A 60 9.55 9.98 4.60
N ALA A 61 9.05 10.94 3.84
CA ALA A 61 9.12 12.35 4.17
C ALA A 61 8.42 12.66 5.51
N MET A 62 8.80 13.74 6.17
CA MET A 62 8.24 14.14 7.49
C MET A 62 6.80 14.63 7.34
N GLY A 63 5.88 14.05 8.10
CA GLY A 63 4.50 14.52 8.21
C GLY A 63 3.82 14.73 6.86
N LYS A 64 3.51 15.97 6.52
CA LYS A 64 2.88 16.41 5.26
C LYS A 64 3.87 17.05 4.28
N SER A 65 5.17 16.91 4.47
CA SER A 65 6.17 17.61 3.64
C SER A 65 6.03 17.30 2.14
N THR A 66 5.61 16.11 1.76
CA THR A 66 5.35 15.77 0.35
C THR A 66 4.21 16.62 -0.23
N ASP A 67 3.10 16.76 0.50
CA ASP A 67 1.96 17.58 0.07
C ASP A 67 2.36 19.06 -0.01
N GLU A 68 3.13 19.57 0.97
CA GLU A 68 3.65 20.94 0.97
C GLU A 68 4.56 21.23 -0.23
N LEU A 69 5.38 20.24 -0.64
CA LEU A 69 6.24 20.38 -1.83
C LEU A 69 5.42 20.35 -3.12
N VAL A 70 4.37 19.54 -3.20
CA VAL A 70 3.42 19.55 -4.33
C VAL A 70 2.72 20.90 -4.42
N ASP A 71 2.19 21.41 -3.30
CA ASP A 71 1.52 22.71 -3.23
C ASP A 71 2.46 23.86 -3.64
N LEU A 72 3.74 23.76 -3.23
CA LEU A 72 4.75 24.76 -3.62
C LEU A 72 5.01 24.74 -5.14
N ALA A 73 5.10 23.56 -5.75
CA ALA A 73 5.31 23.43 -7.19
C ALA A 73 4.13 24.00 -7.98
N THR A 74 2.89 23.72 -7.55
CA THR A 74 1.67 24.23 -8.20
C THR A 74 1.49 25.75 -8.09
N GLN A 75 2.07 26.38 -7.04
CA GLN A 75 2.13 27.84 -6.94
C GLN A 75 3.09 28.48 -7.96
N ILE A 76 4.04 27.70 -8.52
CA ILE A 76 5.00 28.19 -9.52
C ILE A 76 4.48 27.98 -10.94
N THR A 77 3.79 26.84 -11.20
CA THR A 77 3.24 26.49 -12.50
C THR A 77 2.08 25.51 -12.35
N ASP A 78 1.06 25.65 -13.20
CA ASP A 78 -0.08 24.73 -13.25
C ASP A 78 0.30 23.36 -13.82
N GLU A 79 1.39 23.28 -14.59
CA GLU A 79 1.89 22.04 -15.21
C GLU A 79 3.36 21.79 -14.84
N PRO A 80 3.65 21.34 -13.62
CA PRO A 80 5.03 21.00 -13.23
C PRO A 80 5.58 19.87 -14.08
N HIS A 81 6.82 20.04 -14.57
CA HIS A 81 7.47 18.99 -15.35
C HIS A 81 7.72 17.74 -14.48
N PRO A 82 7.30 16.52 -14.89
CA PRO A 82 7.36 15.32 -14.03
C PRO A 82 8.75 15.01 -13.48
N ARG A 83 9.81 15.20 -14.29
CA ARG A 83 11.20 15.00 -13.86
C ARG A 83 11.59 15.95 -12.72
N GLU A 84 11.19 17.21 -12.79
CA GLU A 84 11.53 18.20 -11.76
C GLU A 84 10.68 17.97 -10.49
N MET A 85 9.46 17.45 -10.64
CA MET A 85 8.66 16.99 -9.51
C MET A 85 9.36 15.87 -8.76
N ASP A 86 9.90 14.87 -9.44
CA ASP A 86 10.67 13.78 -8.80
C ASP A 86 11.87 14.34 -8.02
N MET A 87 12.62 15.27 -8.63
CA MET A 87 13.73 15.94 -7.96
C MET A 87 13.29 16.68 -6.69
N LEU A 88 12.19 17.40 -6.75
CA LEU A 88 11.63 18.17 -5.64
C LEU A 88 11.15 17.24 -4.52
N LEU A 89 10.31 16.26 -4.86
CA LEU A 89 9.67 15.39 -3.87
C LEU A 89 10.70 14.55 -3.09
N THR A 90 11.78 14.07 -3.75
CA THR A 90 12.82 13.27 -3.07
C THR A 90 13.59 14.04 -1.99
N ALA A 91 13.46 15.37 -1.93
CA ALA A 91 14.07 16.16 -0.86
C ALA A 91 13.48 15.82 0.52
N GLY A 92 12.21 15.47 0.61
CA GLY A 92 11.53 15.13 1.87
C GLY A 92 12.18 13.95 2.57
N GLU A 93 12.38 12.84 1.86
CA GLU A 93 13.01 11.64 2.42
C GLU A 93 14.49 11.85 2.73
N ARG A 94 15.19 12.71 1.99
CA ARG A 94 16.59 13.05 2.27
C ARG A 94 16.74 13.80 3.60
N ILE A 95 15.78 14.64 3.95
CA ILE A 95 15.73 15.30 5.26
C ILE A 95 15.51 14.23 6.35
N SER A 96 14.50 13.40 6.20
CA SER A 96 14.16 12.36 7.17
C SER A 96 15.31 11.40 7.44
N MET A 97 15.95 10.86 6.38
CA MET A 97 17.03 9.89 6.54
C MET A 97 18.22 10.46 7.32
N ALA A 98 18.56 11.72 7.07
CA ALA A 98 19.67 12.36 7.76
C ALA A 98 19.36 12.61 9.24
N LEU A 99 18.15 13.10 9.56
CA LEU A 99 17.72 13.36 10.93
C LEU A 99 17.59 12.06 11.74
N VAL A 100 17.07 10.98 11.16
CA VAL A 100 16.99 9.66 11.79
C VAL A 100 18.39 9.11 12.06
N ALA A 101 19.34 9.22 11.11
CA ALA A 101 20.72 8.81 11.31
C ALA A 101 21.37 9.54 12.48
N MET A 102 21.26 10.88 12.53
CA MET A 102 21.77 11.69 13.64
C MET A 102 21.15 11.29 14.98
N ALA A 103 19.84 10.99 15.00
CA ALA A 103 19.14 10.59 16.22
C ALA A 103 19.62 9.22 16.73
N ILE A 104 19.88 8.25 15.84
CA ILE A 104 20.43 6.93 16.17
C ILE A 104 21.88 7.08 16.71
N GLU A 105 22.72 7.88 16.05
CA GLU A 105 24.09 8.15 16.48
C GLU A 105 24.15 8.82 17.87
N ALA A 106 23.17 9.66 18.20
CA ALA A 106 23.06 10.26 19.54
C ALA A 106 22.85 9.21 20.66
N HIS A 107 22.40 8.00 20.32
CA HIS A 107 22.30 6.85 21.23
C HIS A 107 23.57 5.98 21.25
N GLY A 108 24.66 6.40 20.57
CA GLY A 108 25.93 5.68 20.50
C GLY A 108 25.90 4.46 19.55
N VAL A 109 24.93 4.35 18.67
CA VAL A 109 24.85 3.30 17.65
C VAL A 109 25.33 3.86 16.32
N PRO A 110 26.30 3.21 15.63
CA PRO A 110 26.77 3.67 14.32
C PRO A 110 25.65 3.61 13.29
N ALA A 111 25.47 4.68 12.54
CA ALA A 111 24.42 4.77 11.52
C ALA A 111 24.91 5.48 10.26
N VAL A 112 24.33 5.14 9.11
CA VAL A 112 24.65 5.78 7.83
C VAL A 112 23.41 5.86 6.96
N SER A 113 23.21 7.00 6.30
CA SER A 113 22.05 7.26 5.45
C SER A 113 22.39 7.18 3.95
N PHE A 114 21.43 6.68 3.16
CA PHE A 114 21.53 6.50 1.72
C PHE A 114 20.29 7.04 1.01
N THR A 115 20.50 7.76 -0.09
CA THR A 115 19.42 8.00 -1.06
C THR A 115 19.08 6.69 -1.78
N GLY A 116 17.93 6.62 -2.46
CA GLY A 116 17.56 5.44 -3.23
C GLY A 116 18.62 5.02 -4.24
N SER A 117 19.22 5.98 -4.96
CA SER A 117 20.32 5.70 -5.91
C SER A 117 21.58 5.18 -5.22
N GLN A 118 21.93 5.70 -4.04
CA GLN A 118 23.07 5.23 -3.25
C GLN A 118 22.83 3.84 -2.65
N ALA A 119 21.58 3.52 -2.33
CA ALA A 119 21.15 2.18 -1.90
C ALA A 119 21.06 1.19 -3.07
N GLY A 120 21.25 1.64 -4.31
CA GLY A 120 21.24 0.80 -5.51
C GLY A 120 19.86 0.47 -6.05
N ILE A 121 18.82 1.27 -5.73
CA ILE A 121 17.46 1.07 -6.24
C ILE A 121 17.38 1.57 -7.69
N LEU A 122 17.25 0.63 -8.62
CA LEU A 122 17.13 0.88 -10.05
C LEU A 122 15.66 0.83 -10.48
N THR A 123 15.22 1.79 -11.28
CA THR A 123 13.83 1.95 -11.67
C THR A 123 13.67 2.17 -13.18
N THR A 124 12.43 2.05 -13.67
CA THR A 124 12.04 2.58 -14.98
C THR A 124 12.22 4.12 -15.01
N ALA A 125 12.13 4.72 -16.20
CA ALA A 125 12.23 6.17 -16.40
C ALA A 125 10.88 6.90 -16.29
N ASP A 126 9.83 6.22 -15.83
CA ASP A 126 8.47 6.76 -15.71
C ASP A 126 8.35 7.65 -14.48
N HIS A 127 8.56 8.95 -14.65
CA HIS A 127 8.51 9.92 -13.57
C HIS A 127 7.17 9.92 -12.83
N GLY A 128 7.22 10.00 -11.49
CA GLY A 128 6.05 10.01 -10.61
C GLY A 128 5.40 8.63 -10.35
N ARG A 129 5.74 7.61 -11.18
CA ARG A 129 5.17 6.25 -11.09
C ARG A 129 6.16 5.16 -11.49
N ALA A 130 7.43 5.38 -11.24
CA ALA A 130 8.48 4.44 -11.64
C ALA A 130 8.31 3.06 -10.99
N GLU A 131 8.76 2.03 -11.71
CA GLU A 131 8.78 0.67 -11.21
C GLU A 131 10.19 0.26 -10.82
N ILE A 132 10.32 -0.51 -9.74
CA ILE A 132 11.61 -1.08 -9.32
C ILE A 132 11.97 -2.20 -10.30
N LEU A 133 13.08 -2.02 -11.00
CA LEU A 133 13.64 -3.02 -11.92
C LEU A 133 14.59 -3.98 -11.20
N ASP A 134 15.43 -3.45 -10.30
CA ASP A 134 16.46 -4.20 -9.59
C ASP A 134 16.90 -3.41 -8.35
N ILE A 135 17.41 -4.09 -7.33
CA ILE A 135 18.05 -3.47 -6.17
C ILE A 135 19.44 -4.06 -5.98
N ARG A 136 20.47 -3.23 -6.10
CA ARG A 136 21.87 -3.60 -5.90
C ARG A 136 22.39 -3.03 -4.60
N ALA A 137 21.96 -3.63 -3.51
CA ALA A 137 22.14 -3.11 -2.16
C ALA A 137 23.57 -3.26 -1.59
N PHE A 138 24.64 -3.27 -2.43
CA PHE A 138 26.01 -3.53 -1.98
C PHE A 138 26.48 -2.60 -0.87
N ARG A 139 26.20 -1.29 -0.98
CA ARG A 139 26.60 -0.31 0.04
C ARG A 139 25.83 -0.45 1.35
N VAL A 140 24.58 -0.87 1.26
CA VAL A 140 23.74 -1.18 2.43
C VAL A 140 24.32 -2.42 3.12
N GLN A 141 24.60 -3.48 2.36
CA GLN A 141 25.23 -4.71 2.89
C GLN A 141 26.60 -4.44 3.53
N GLU A 142 27.48 -3.67 2.87
CA GLU A 142 28.78 -3.29 3.41
C GLU A 142 28.63 -2.57 4.77
N SER A 143 27.65 -1.68 4.90
CA SER A 143 27.39 -0.98 6.15
C SER A 143 26.89 -1.90 7.26
N LEU A 144 26.04 -2.89 6.92
CA LEU A 144 25.60 -3.93 7.86
C LEU A 144 26.76 -4.80 8.32
N ASP A 145 27.68 -5.17 7.40
CA ASP A 145 28.88 -5.96 7.71
C ASP A 145 29.85 -5.20 8.62
N GLU A 146 29.84 -3.85 8.54
CA GLU A 146 30.58 -2.97 9.45
C GLU A 146 29.86 -2.73 10.79
N GLY A 147 28.71 -3.36 11.03
CA GLY A 147 27.92 -3.22 12.25
C GLY A 147 27.20 -1.89 12.36
N LYS A 148 26.84 -1.24 11.24
CA LYS A 148 26.10 0.02 11.21
C LYS A 148 24.62 -0.22 10.92
N VAL A 149 23.75 0.64 11.44
CA VAL A 149 22.37 0.76 10.97
C VAL A 149 22.36 1.51 9.65
N ALA A 150 21.75 0.94 8.62
CA ALA A 150 21.61 1.59 7.31
C ALA A 150 20.23 2.27 7.20
N ILE A 151 20.20 3.58 6.92
CA ILE A 151 18.95 4.32 6.72
C ILE A 151 18.80 4.66 5.24
N VAL A 152 17.71 4.24 4.63
CA VAL A 152 17.44 4.43 3.20
C VAL A 152 16.25 5.37 3.01
N ALA A 153 16.43 6.39 2.17
CA ALA A 153 15.32 7.20 1.70
C ALA A 153 14.39 6.34 0.84
N GLY A 154 13.16 6.12 1.31
CA GLY A 154 12.14 5.40 0.56
C GLY A 154 11.63 6.17 -0.65
N PHE A 155 10.63 5.63 -1.37
CA PHE A 155 9.89 6.32 -2.42
C PHE A 155 10.69 6.65 -3.70
N GLN A 156 12.00 6.51 -3.73
CA GLN A 156 12.88 6.99 -4.80
C GLN A 156 13.89 5.95 -5.30
N GLY A 157 14.25 6.06 -6.57
CA GLY A 157 15.31 5.31 -7.21
C GLY A 157 16.01 6.11 -8.29
N VAL A 158 16.70 5.42 -9.19
CA VAL A 158 17.39 6.02 -10.34
C VAL A 158 17.19 5.15 -11.58
N SER A 159 16.83 5.77 -12.69
CA SER A 159 16.80 5.08 -13.98
C SER A 159 18.22 4.74 -14.43
N PRO A 160 18.53 3.47 -14.78
CA PRO A 160 19.83 3.10 -15.29
C PRO A 160 20.12 3.70 -16.67
N ASP A 161 19.10 4.08 -17.43
CA ASP A 161 19.22 4.62 -18.78
C ASP A 161 19.46 6.12 -18.79
N SER A 162 18.52 6.91 -18.26
CA SER A 162 18.60 8.38 -18.23
C SER A 162 19.49 8.92 -17.11
N LYS A 163 19.77 8.12 -16.05
CA LYS A 163 20.44 8.53 -14.80
C LYS A 163 19.64 9.53 -13.98
N ASP A 164 18.38 9.76 -14.33
CA ASP A 164 17.49 10.62 -13.59
C ASP A 164 17.01 9.94 -12.32
N VAL A 165 16.81 10.74 -11.28
CA VAL A 165 16.12 10.34 -10.07
C VAL A 165 14.63 10.22 -10.41
N THR A 166 14.00 9.16 -9.93
CA THR A 166 12.59 8.84 -10.16
C THR A 166 11.88 8.58 -8.86
N THR A 167 10.57 8.80 -8.82
CA THR A 167 9.73 8.45 -7.68
C THR A 167 8.76 7.33 -8.02
N LEU A 168 8.44 6.52 -6.99
CA LEU A 168 7.65 5.29 -7.14
C LEU A 168 6.13 5.51 -7.02
N GLY A 169 5.70 6.76 -6.79
CA GLY A 169 4.30 7.08 -6.54
C GLY A 169 3.82 6.68 -5.13
N ARG A 170 2.51 6.72 -4.91
CA ARG A 170 1.89 6.42 -3.60
C ARG A 170 2.31 5.05 -3.07
N GLY A 171 2.61 4.97 -1.79
CA GLY A 171 3.09 3.74 -1.14
C GLY A 171 4.51 3.30 -1.53
N GLY A 172 5.24 4.13 -2.26
CA GLY A 172 6.60 3.83 -2.72
C GLY A 172 7.58 3.51 -1.61
N SER A 173 7.43 4.07 -0.40
CA SER A 173 8.29 3.73 0.75
C SER A 173 8.02 2.33 1.28
N ASP A 174 6.76 1.85 1.29
CA ASP A 174 6.41 0.48 1.68
C ASP A 174 6.99 -0.52 0.66
N ALA A 175 6.79 -0.24 -0.63
CA ALA A 175 7.37 -1.03 -1.71
C ALA A 175 8.91 -1.07 -1.63
N THR A 176 9.56 0.08 -1.34
CA THR A 176 11.00 0.18 -1.12
C THR A 176 11.46 -0.74 0.01
N ALA A 177 10.75 -0.74 1.14
CA ALA A 177 11.12 -1.51 2.32
C ALA A 177 11.06 -3.03 2.07
N VAL A 178 9.95 -3.51 1.48
CA VAL A 178 9.80 -4.95 1.20
C VAL A 178 10.75 -5.40 0.08
N ALA A 179 10.96 -4.56 -0.94
CA ALA A 179 11.91 -4.88 -2.01
C ALA A 179 13.38 -4.89 -1.51
N LEU A 180 13.75 -3.97 -0.59
CA LEU A 180 15.06 -4.02 0.08
C LEU A 180 15.19 -5.26 0.96
N ALA A 181 14.15 -5.63 1.71
CA ALA A 181 14.14 -6.85 2.51
C ALA A 181 14.40 -8.07 1.64
N ALA A 182 13.74 -8.15 0.49
CA ALA A 182 13.95 -9.23 -0.48
C ALA A 182 15.39 -9.23 -1.05
N SER A 183 15.93 -8.06 -1.42
CA SER A 183 17.28 -7.95 -2.00
C SER A 183 18.39 -8.28 -1.02
N LEU A 184 18.15 -8.09 0.29
CA LEU A 184 19.11 -8.34 1.36
C LEU A 184 18.90 -9.71 2.03
N ASP A 185 17.94 -10.51 1.57
CA ASP A 185 17.56 -11.79 2.20
C ASP A 185 17.22 -11.60 3.70
N ALA A 186 16.43 -10.57 3.98
CA ALA A 186 16.04 -10.22 5.34
C ALA A 186 14.99 -11.18 5.89
N ASP A 187 15.04 -11.43 7.21
CA ASP A 187 14.12 -12.35 7.89
C ASP A 187 12.69 -11.80 7.98
N LEU A 188 12.54 -10.47 8.04
CA LEU A 188 11.22 -9.82 8.06
C LEU A 188 11.29 -8.34 7.68
N CYS A 189 10.13 -7.78 7.28
CA CYS A 189 9.91 -6.36 7.08
C CYS A 189 8.84 -5.84 8.05
N GLU A 190 9.20 -4.94 8.97
CA GLU A 190 8.26 -4.25 9.85
C GLU A 190 7.81 -2.95 9.23
N ILE A 191 6.50 -2.78 9.09
CA ILE A 191 5.87 -1.53 8.60
C ILE A 191 5.24 -0.81 9.77
N TYR A 192 5.87 0.28 10.19
CA TYR A 192 5.37 1.15 11.25
C TYR A 192 4.48 2.25 10.67
N THR A 193 3.26 2.32 11.18
CA THR A 193 2.19 3.21 10.72
C THR A 193 1.45 3.85 11.91
N ASP A 194 0.41 4.63 11.64
CA ASP A 194 -0.42 5.29 12.65
C ASP A 194 -1.62 4.46 13.12
N VAL A 195 -1.77 3.24 12.61
CA VAL A 195 -2.76 2.27 13.07
C VAL A 195 -2.10 1.11 13.82
N ASP A 196 -2.90 0.39 14.62
CA ASP A 196 -2.40 -0.69 15.48
C ASP A 196 -2.15 -2.01 14.75
N GLY A 197 -2.54 -2.08 13.50
CA GLY A 197 -2.48 -3.28 12.65
C GLY A 197 -3.62 -3.27 11.63
N VAL A 198 -3.92 -4.45 11.09
CA VAL A 198 -5.05 -4.68 10.19
C VAL A 198 -6.27 -5.05 11.03
N PHE A 199 -7.44 -4.52 10.69
CA PHE A 199 -8.69 -4.73 11.41
C PHE A 199 -9.70 -5.47 10.54
N THR A 200 -10.68 -6.10 11.18
CA THR A 200 -11.80 -6.79 10.50
C THR A 200 -12.73 -5.84 9.72
N ALA A 201 -12.70 -4.54 10.02
CA ALA A 201 -13.27 -3.44 9.27
C ALA A 201 -12.54 -2.15 9.66
N ASP A 202 -12.81 -1.02 9.01
CA ASP A 202 -12.26 0.27 9.42
C ASP A 202 -12.86 0.67 10.80
N PRO A 203 -12.05 0.77 11.88
CA PRO A 203 -12.56 1.09 13.21
C PRO A 203 -13.16 2.50 13.34
N ARG A 204 -12.95 3.36 12.35
CA ARG A 204 -13.58 4.70 12.27
C ARG A 204 -15.04 4.62 11.81
N VAL A 205 -15.40 3.57 11.07
CA VAL A 205 -16.74 3.30 10.54
C VAL A 205 -17.45 2.26 11.41
N GLU A 206 -16.73 1.19 11.79
CA GLU A 206 -17.26 0.09 12.62
C GLU A 206 -16.47 0.00 13.95
N PRO A 207 -17.00 0.58 15.03
CA PRO A 207 -16.31 0.58 16.32
C PRO A 207 -16.12 -0.80 16.96
N MET A 208 -16.87 -1.82 16.50
CA MET A 208 -16.73 -3.21 16.95
C MET A 208 -15.66 -3.97 16.14
N ALA A 209 -15.00 -3.31 15.20
CA ALA A 209 -13.91 -3.92 14.43
C ALA A 209 -12.78 -4.39 15.34
N ARG A 210 -12.29 -5.60 15.11
CA ARG A 210 -11.25 -6.24 15.91
C ARG A 210 -9.94 -6.25 15.14
N LYS A 211 -8.81 -5.99 15.82
CA LYS A 211 -7.49 -6.14 15.25
C LYS A 211 -7.24 -7.64 14.94
N LEU A 212 -6.73 -7.91 13.75
CA LEU A 212 -6.28 -9.23 13.35
C LEU A 212 -4.84 -9.46 13.86
N ASP A 213 -4.55 -10.63 14.43
CA ASP A 213 -3.20 -10.98 14.82
C ASP A 213 -2.37 -11.43 13.61
N GLU A 214 -3.03 -12.10 12.68
CA GLU A 214 -2.42 -12.53 11.42
C GLU A 214 -3.43 -12.51 10.26
N VAL A 215 -2.91 -12.35 9.05
CA VAL A 215 -3.66 -12.35 7.79
C VAL A 215 -2.77 -12.93 6.69
N THR A 216 -3.35 -13.67 5.74
CA THR A 216 -2.58 -14.17 4.59
C THR A 216 -2.26 -13.04 3.62
N PHE A 217 -1.19 -13.19 2.84
CA PHE A 217 -0.87 -12.24 1.77
C PHE A 217 -2.03 -12.05 0.78
N GLU A 218 -2.72 -13.15 0.42
CA GLU A 218 -3.84 -13.11 -0.52
C GLU A 218 -5.00 -12.28 0.04
N GLU A 219 -5.39 -12.52 1.30
CA GLU A 219 -6.41 -11.73 1.99
C GLU A 219 -6.01 -10.26 2.14
N MET A 220 -4.75 -10.00 2.54
CA MET A 220 -4.26 -8.63 2.71
C MET A 220 -4.25 -7.85 1.39
N LEU A 221 -3.88 -8.51 0.28
CA LEU A 221 -3.90 -7.90 -1.05
C LEU A 221 -5.32 -7.52 -1.48
N GLU A 222 -6.29 -8.42 -1.24
CA GLU A 222 -7.69 -8.13 -1.54
C GLU A 222 -8.27 -7.03 -0.64
N LEU A 223 -7.93 -7.02 0.66
CA LEU A 223 -8.32 -5.94 1.57
C LEU A 223 -7.72 -4.59 1.13
N ALA A 224 -6.44 -4.56 0.75
CA ALA A 224 -5.77 -3.36 0.27
C ALA A 224 -6.39 -2.82 -1.04
N ASN A 225 -6.68 -3.70 -2.00
CA ASN A 225 -7.36 -3.35 -3.26
C ASN A 225 -8.82 -2.92 -3.04
N ALA A 226 -9.42 -3.33 -1.93
CA ALA A 226 -10.78 -2.96 -1.56
C ALA A 226 -10.88 -1.68 -0.72
N GLY A 227 -9.75 -1.00 -0.44
CA GLY A 227 -9.75 0.28 0.27
C GLY A 227 -9.17 0.26 1.69
N ALA A 228 -8.78 -0.92 2.23
CA ALA A 228 -8.06 -0.99 3.50
C ALA A 228 -6.64 -0.43 3.35
N GLY A 229 -6.48 0.88 3.55
CA GLY A 229 -5.27 1.65 3.27
C GLY A 229 -4.10 1.45 4.25
N VAL A 230 -4.01 0.30 4.92
CA VAL A 230 -2.96 0.00 5.91
C VAL A 230 -1.64 -0.35 5.24
N LEU A 231 -1.69 -1.18 4.19
CA LEU A 231 -0.56 -1.52 3.33
C LEU A 231 -0.91 -1.22 1.87
N MET A 232 0.10 -0.84 1.10
CA MET A 232 -0.08 -0.65 -0.34
C MET A 232 0.01 -1.98 -1.09
N PRO A 233 -0.89 -2.24 -2.07
CA PRO A 233 -0.91 -3.50 -2.82
C PRO A 233 0.46 -3.93 -3.34
N ARG A 234 1.22 -2.99 -3.91
CA ARG A 234 2.55 -3.24 -4.45
C ARG A 234 3.55 -3.77 -3.42
N SER A 235 3.48 -3.34 -2.16
CA SER A 235 4.34 -3.88 -1.10
C SER A 235 3.99 -5.32 -0.75
N ILE A 236 2.69 -5.66 -0.78
CA ILE A 236 2.18 -7.01 -0.55
C ILE A 236 2.61 -7.94 -1.68
N GLU A 237 2.54 -7.48 -2.95
CA GLU A 237 3.01 -8.23 -4.12
C GLU A 237 4.50 -8.59 -4.03
N PHE A 238 5.35 -7.68 -3.53
CA PHE A 238 6.75 -8.00 -3.23
C PHE A 238 6.85 -9.05 -2.10
N GLY A 239 6.05 -8.91 -1.04
CA GLY A 239 5.97 -9.91 0.04
C GLY A 239 5.64 -11.31 -0.47
N ILE A 240 4.62 -11.43 -1.34
CA ILE A 240 4.23 -12.67 -2.02
C ILE A 240 5.38 -13.22 -2.86
N ARG A 241 5.94 -12.38 -3.74
CA ARG A 241 6.93 -12.81 -4.73
C ARG A 241 8.20 -13.36 -4.09
N TYR A 242 8.63 -12.77 -2.99
CA TYR A 242 9.91 -13.08 -2.33
C TYR A 242 9.73 -13.77 -0.97
N ASN A 243 8.49 -14.07 -0.60
CA ASN A 243 8.13 -14.69 0.69
C ASN A 243 8.74 -13.96 1.90
N ILE A 244 8.66 -12.62 1.90
CA ILE A 244 9.12 -11.78 3.00
C ILE A 244 7.94 -11.54 3.95
N PRO A 245 7.96 -12.07 5.20
CA PRO A 245 6.93 -11.76 6.18
C PRO A 245 6.88 -10.26 6.45
N ILE A 246 5.66 -9.69 6.46
CA ILE A 246 5.45 -8.28 6.79
C ILE A 246 4.77 -8.21 8.15
N HIS A 247 5.31 -7.39 9.05
CA HIS A 247 4.73 -7.14 10.36
C HIS A 247 4.27 -5.70 10.45
N VAL A 248 2.96 -5.48 10.43
CA VAL A 248 2.35 -4.14 10.56
C VAL A 248 2.23 -3.78 12.02
N ARG A 249 2.80 -2.64 12.42
CA ARG A 249 2.87 -2.21 13.82
C ARG A 249 2.59 -0.73 13.99
N SER A 250 2.08 -0.37 15.16
CA SER A 250 1.94 1.05 15.53
C SER A 250 3.28 1.71 15.78
N SER A 251 3.44 2.94 15.27
CA SER A 251 4.60 3.79 15.58
C SER A 251 4.55 4.38 16.98
N PHE A 252 3.39 4.39 17.63
CA PHE A 252 3.13 5.17 18.85
C PHE A 252 3.17 4.35 20.13
N HIS A 253 3.08 3.03 20.04
CA HIS A 253 3.15 2.12 21.19
C HIS A 253 3.71 0.74 20.77
N ASN A 254 3.98 -0.11 21.76
CA ASN A 254 4.56 -1.45 21.55
C ASN A 254 3.47 -2.54 21.48
N GLY A 255 2.37 -2.29 20.76
CA GLY A 255 1.35 -3.30 20.49
C GLY A 255 1.90 -4.44 19.62
N GLU A 256 1.22 -5.59 19.67
CA GLU A 256 1.64 -6.80 18.94
C GLU A 256 1.56 -6.66 17.41
N GLY A 257 0.66 -5.76 16.92
CA GLY A 257 0.48 -5.54 15.48
C GLY A 257 -0.24 -6.68 14.77
N THR A 258 -0.04 -6.78 13.45
CA THR A 258 -0.60 -7.82 12.57
C THR A 258 0.49 -8.42 11.70
N TRP A 259 0.58 -9.74 11.66
CA TRP A 259 1.46 -10.45 10.75
C TRP A 259 0.78 -10.70 9.41
N VAL A 260 1.49 -10.39 8.32
CA VAL A 260 1.10 -10.72 6.95
C VAL A 260 2.09 -11.74 6.40
N LYS A 261 1.62 -12.95 6.13
CA LYS A 261 2.47 -14.10 5.77
C LYS A 261 1.72 -15.06 4.83
N GLU A 262 2.40 -16.09 4.32
CA GLU A 262 1.83 -17.02 3.34
C GLU A 262 0.71 -17.87 3.95
N GLU A 263 0.90 -18.39 5.17
CA GLU A 263 -0.05 -19.25 5.86
C GLU A 263 -0.38 -18.71 7.25
N THR A 264 -1.63 -18.84 7.68
CA THR A 264 -2.09 -18.54 9.03
C THR A 264 -2.51 -19.82 9.74
N MET A 265 -2.52 -19.83 11.07
CA MET A 265 -2.92 -21.02 11.85
C MET A 265 -4.40 -21.35 11.71
N GLU A 266 -5.24 -20.33 11.47
CA GLU A 266 -6.67 -20.46 11.28
C GLU A 266 -7.11 -19.68 10.03
N GLU A 267 -7.95 -20.31 9.22
CA GLU A 267 -8.57 -19.66 8.04
C GLU A 267 -10.06 -19.45 8.34
N PRO A 268 -10.47 -18.33 8.94
CA PRO A 268 -11.89 -18.02 9.09
C PRO A 268 -12.52 -17.87 7.70
N ILE A 269 -13.83 -18.19 7.59
CA ILE A 269 -14.57 -18.06 6.35
C ILE A 269 -14.47 -16.62 5.81
N ILE A 270 -14.62 -15.65 6.73
CA ILE A 270 -14.48 -14.22 6.42
C ILE A 270 -13.45 -13.61 7.35
N ARG A 271 -12.47 -12.96 6.77
CA ARG A 271 -11.38 -12.27 7.47
C ARG A 271 -11.72 -10.82 7.78
N GLY A 272 -12.33 -10.12 6.84
CA GLY A 272 -12.64 -8.71 7.02
C GLY A 272 -13.55 -8.13 5.94
N ILE A 273 -13.96 -6.88 6.19
CA ILE A 273 -14.79 -6.08 5.31
C ILE A 273 -14.05 -4.77 5.03
N ALA A 274 -13.88 -4.45 3.77
CA ALA A 274 -13.31 -3.18 3.33
C ALA A 274 -14.33 -2.38 2.52
N HIS A 275 -14.14 -1.06 2.45
CA HIS A 275 -14.93 -0.18 1.58
C HIS A 275 -14.03 0.79 0.83
N ASP A 276 -14.50 1.24 -0.32
CA ASP A 276 -13.81 2.22 -1.15
C ASP A 276 -14.83 3.17 -1.78
N ASP A 277 -14.76 4.44 -1.36
CA ASP A 277 -15.61 5.54 -1.83
C ASP A 277 -14.88 6.40 -2.88
N SER A 278 -13.68 6.01 -3.29
CA SER A 278 -12.84 6.77 -4.24
C SER A 278 -13.16 6.49 -5.71
N GLY A 279 -14.07 5.57 -5.98
CA GLY A 279 -14.49 5.18 -7.32
C GLY A 279 -15.73 5.93 -7.82
N VAL A 280 -15.90 5.92 -9.14
CA VAL A 280 -17.14 6.35 -9.81
C VAL A 280 -17.57 5.28 -10.79
N LYS A 281 -18.88 5.18 -11.07
CA LYS A 281 -19.45 4.22 -12.03
C LYS A 281 -19.79 4.92 -13.32
N LEU A 282 -19.29 4.39 -14.45
CA LEU A 282 -19.74 4.77 -15.79
C LEU A 282 -20.60 3.65 -16.36
N THR A 283 -21.63 4.05 -17.11
CA THR A 283 -22.46 3.10 -17.88
C THR A 283 -22.57 3.58 -19.31
N VAL A 284 -22.12 2.77 -20.25
CA VAL A 284 -22.35 2.97 -21.70
C VAL A 284 -23.60 2.21 -22.09
N HIS A 285 -24.63 2.94 -22.54
CA HIS A 285 -25.94 2.41 -22.82
C HIS A 285 -26.13 1.99 -24.28
N GLY A 286 -26.88 0.93 -24.49
CA GLY A 286 -27.30 0.52 -25.84
C GLY A 286 -26.13 0.07 -26.73
N VAL A 287 -25.12 -0.51 -26.15
CA VAL A 287 -23.93 -1.02 -26.85
C VAL A 287 -24.34 -2.21 -27.73
N PRO A 288 -23.98 -2.26 -29.02
CA PRO A 288 -24.26 -3.43 -29.88
C PRO A 288 -23.63 -4.72 -29.32
N ASP A 289 -24.45 -5.78 -29.19
CA ASP A 289 -23.98 -7.06 -28.67
C ASP A 289 -23.31 -7.87 -29.80
N GLN A 290 -22.03 -7.66 -30.01
CA GLN A 290 -21.22 -8.29 -31.03
C GLN A 290 -19.78 -8.56 -30.56
N PRO A 291 -19.10 -9.59 -31.11
CA PRO A 291 -17.71 -9.87 -30.78
C PRO A 291 -16.82 -8.67 -31.02
N GLY A 292 -15.93 -8.41 -30.04
CA GLY A 292 -14.94 -7.30 -30.09
C GLY A 292 -15.43 -6.00 -29.48
N ILE A 293 -16.70 -5.88 -29.10
CA ILE A 293 -17.25 -4.62 -28.59
C ILE A 293 -16.60 -4.19 -27.25
N ALA A 294 -16.32 -5.14 -26.36
CA ALA A 294 -15.63 -4.84 -25.11
C ALA A 294 -14.21 -4.29 -25.37
N ALA A 295 -13.47 -4.87 -26.34
CA ALA A 295 -12.17 -4.34 -26.74
C ALA A 295 -12.29 -2.90 -27.25
N ALA A 296 -13.30 -2.62 -28.11
CA ALA A 296 -13.53 -1.27 -28.64
C ALA A 296 -13.80 -0.24 -27.53
N VAL A 297 -14.42 -0.64 -26.39
CA VAL A 297 -14.65 0.25 -25.24
C VAL A 297 -13.38 0.41 -24.38
N PHE A 298 -12.66 -0.67 -24.10
CA PHE A 298 -11.60 -0.64 -23.07
C PHE A 298 -10.18 -0.40 -23.60
N GLU A 299 -9.88 -0.66 -24.91
CA GLU A 299 -8.58 -0.31 -25.50
C GLU A 299 -8.30 1.21 -25.45
N PRO A 300 -9.27 2.10 -25.82
CA PRO A 300 -9.06 3.54 -25.69
C PRO A 300 -8.91 3.99 -24.23
N MET A 301 -9.62 3.37 -23.29
CA MET A 301 -9.46 3.64 -21.85
C MET A 301 -8.03 3.35 -21.38
N GLY A 302 -7.50 2.18 -21.75
CA GLY A 302 -6.12 1.81 -21.46
C GLY A 302 -5.10 2.77 -22.10
N ALA A 303 -5.32 3.18 -23.36
CA ALA A 303 -4.47 4.14 -24.05
C ALA A 303 -4.47 5.54 -23.38
N ALA A 304 -5.60 5.93 -22.78
CA ALA A 304 -5.75 7.17 -22.00
C ALA A 304 -5.19 7.03 -20.55
N GLY A 305 -4.67 5.85 -20.16
CA GLY A 305 -4.16 5.60 -18.82
C GLY A 305 -5.24 5.49 -17.75
N VAL A 306 -6.50 5.24 -18.13
CA VAL A 306 -7.62 5.02 -17.21
C VAL A 306 -7.61 3.56 -16.73
N ASN A 307 -7.46 3.38 -15.43
CA ASN A 307 -7.58 2.05 -14.82
C ASN A 307 -9.05 1.73 -14.58
N VAL A 308 -9.49 0.53 -15.01
CA VAL A 308 -10.86 0.02 -14.83
C VAL A 308 -10.83 -1.11 -13.82
N ASP A 309 -11.67 -1.05 -12.77
CA ASP A 309 -11.68 -2.07 -11.70
C ASP A 309 -12.78 -3.13 -11.93
N MET A 310 -14.06 -2.76 -11.77
CA MET A 310 -15.18 -3.69 -11.99
C MET A 310 -15.78 -3.46 -13.37
N ILE A 311 -16.08 -4.55 -14.08
CA ILE A 311 -16.80 -4.52 -15.36
C ILE A 311 -17.99 -5.46 -15.28
N VAL A 312 -19.18 -4.97 -15.62
CA VAL A 312 -20.41 -5.75 -15.71
C VAL A 312 -21.05 -5.53 -17.08
N GLN A 313 -21.22 -6.63 -17.82
CA GLN A 313 -21.92 -6.67 -19.10
C GLN A 313 -22.92 -7.82 -19.09
N ASN A 314 -24.14 -7.54 -19.48
CA ASN A 314 -25.18 -8.58 -19.62
C ASN A 314 -25.33 -9.05 -21.08
N VAL A 315 -25.75 -10.28 -21.26
CA VAL A 315 -26.15 -10.79 -22.59
C VAL A 315 -27.52 -10.20 -22.93
N SER A 316 -27.64 -9.63 -24.12
CA SER A 316 -28.87 -8.99 -24.58
C SER A 316 -29.82 -9.95 -25.28
N SER A 317 -31.11 -9.82 -25.02
CA SER A 317 -32.16 -10.45 -25.81
C SER A 317 -32.59 -9.64 -27.03
N ARG A 318 -32.09 -8.42 -27.22
CA ARG A 318 -32.49 -7.45 -28.25
C ARG A 318 -31.35 -6.98 -29.15
N GLY A 319 -30.17 -7.59 -29.04
CA GLY A 319 -28.97 -7.22 -29.81
C GLY A 319 -28.22 -5.96 -29.31
N VAL A 320 -28.61 -5.43 -28.16
CA VAL A 320 -27.91 -4.32 -27.46
C VAL A 320 -27.79 -4.62 -25.98
N THR A 321 -26.75 -4.18 -25.35
CA THR A 321 -26.49 -4.33 -23.91
C THR A 321 -25.97 -3.03 -23.30
N ASP A 322 -26.01 -2.92 -21.98
CA ASP A 322 -25.31 -1.86 -21.27
C ASP A 322 -24.00 -2.43 -20.71
N ILE A 323 -22.94 -1.64 -20.75
CA ILE A 323 -21.65 -1.96 -20.12
C ILE A 323 -21.43 -0.97 -19.00
N SER A 324 -21.44 -1.47 -17.76
CA SER A 324 -21.12 -0.66 -16.57
C SER A 324 -19.74 -1.03 -16.05
N PHE A 325 -18.96 -0.02 -15.66
CA PHE A 325 -17.64 -0.23 -15.09
C PHE A 325 -17.29 0.87 -14.09
N THR A 326 -16.32 0.59 -13.21
CA THR A 326 -15.85 1.56 -12.22
C THR A 326 -14.43 2.01 -12.56
N VAL A 327 -14.17 3.30 -12.31
CA VAL A 327 -12.86 3.94 -12.44
C VAL A 327 -12.58 4.81 -11.22
N PRO A 328 -11.30 5.13 -10.90
CA PRO A 328 -10.99 6.11 -9.87
C PRO A 328 -11.61 7.47 -10.18
N ALA A 329 -12.14 8.16 -9.17
CA ALA A 329 -12.73 9.49 -9.32
C ALA A 329 -11.75 10.52 -9.92
N THR A 330 -10.44 10.33 -9.69
CA THR A 330 -9.38 11.17 -10.28
C THR A 330 -9.25 11.03 -11.80
N SER A 331 -9.75 9.93 -12.37
CA SER A 331 -9.74 9.65 -13.81
C SER A 331 -11.12 9.83 -14.46
N ALA A 332 -12.13 10.27 -13.69
CA ALA A 332 -13.52 10.30 -14.13
C ALA A 332 -13.74 11.14 -15.40
N ASP A 333 -13.18 12.34 -15.46
CA ASP A 333 -13.40 13.27 -16.58
C ASP A 333 -12.75 12.73 -17.88
N ALA A 334 -11.54 12.21 -17.78
CA ALA A 334 -10.88 11.54 -18.91
C ALA A 334 -11.64 10.28 -19.36
N ALA A 335 -12.15 9.49 -18.40
CA ALA A 335 -12.95 8.29 -18.70
C ALA A 335 -14.26 8.63 -19.40
N VAL A 336 -14.95 9.72 -18.99
CA VAL A 336 -16.19 10.19 -19.64
C VAL A 336 -15.90 10.63 -21.07
N GLU A 337 -14.86 11.45 -21.29
CA GLU A 337 -14.49 11.92 -22.64
C GLU A 337 -14.22 10.75 -23.59
N VAL A 338 -13.44 9.77 -23.16
CA VAL A 338 -13.16 8.57 -23.94
C VAL A 338 -14.43 7.74 -24.17
N ALA A 339 -15.26 7.54 -23.12
CA ALA A 339 -16.49 6.78 -23.23
C ALA A 339 -17.50 7.39 -24.21
N GLU A 340 -17.66 8.72 -24.21
CA GLU A 340 -18.54 9.45 -25.12
C GLU A 340 -18.05 9.34 -26.58
N GLN A 341 -16.75 9.49 -26.82
CA GLN A 341 -16.17 9.29 -28.15
C GLN A 341 -16.45 7.88 -28.66
N VAL A 342 -16.11 6.86 -27.85
CA VAL A 342 -16.34 5.45 -28.21
C VAL A 342 -17.81 5.16 -28.43
N ALA A 343 -18.70 5.66 -27.57
CA ALA A 343 -20.14 5.48 -27.71
C ALA A 343 -20.65 5.96 -29.10
N GLY A 344 -20.13 7.13 -29.55
CA GLY A 344 -20.42 7.65 -30.89
C GLY A 344 -19.92 6.74 -32.03
N GLU A 345 -18.73 6.17 -31.88
CA GLU A 345 -18.11 5.31 -32.91
C GLU A 345 -18.82 3.94 -33.05
N ILE A 346 -19.26 3.35 -31.92
CA ILE A 346 -19.91 2.02 -31.90
C ILE A 346 -21.43 2.11 -32.05
N GLY A 347 -22.02 3.31 -32.07
CA GLY A 347 -23.46 3.50 -32.19
C GLY A 347 -24.23 3.21 -30.91
N ALA A 348 -23.60 3.38 -29.75
CA ALA A 348 -24.25 3.32 -28.44
C ALA A 348 -25.17 4.54 -28.23
N THR A 349 -26.08 4.48 -27.25
CA THR A 349 -27.12 5.51 -27.07
C THR A 349 -26.70 6.63 -26.13
N GLY A 350 -25.68 6.45 -25.29
CA GLY A 350 -25.16 7.46 -24.38
C GLY A 350 -24.27 6.90 -23.30
N VAL A 351 -23.75 7.80 -22.45
CA VAL A 351 -22.90 7.50 -21.32
C VAL A 351 -23.46 8.21 -20.09
N ASP A 352 -23.59 7.47 -18.98
CA ASP A 352 -23.93 8.02 -17.68
C ASP A 352 -22.75 7.88 -16.71
N LEU A 353 -22.52 8.93 -15.92
CA LEU A 353 -21.55 8.97 -14.83
C LEU A 353 -22.28 9.08 -13.50
N ASP A 354 -22.02 8.13 -12.59
CA ASP A 354 -22.53 8.11 -11.23
C ASP A 354 -21.38 8.24 -10.24
N ARG A 355 -21.41 9.32 -9.41
CA ARG A 355 -20.36 9.62 -8.41
C ARG A 355 -20.78 9.21 -6.99
N ASP A 356 -22.05 8.84 -6.78
CA ASP A 356 -22.63 8.55 -5.47
C ASP A 356 -22.63 7.05 -5.18
N ILE A 357 -21.49 6.40 -5.37
CA ILE A 357 -21.32 4.96 -5.17
C ILE A 357 -20.26 4.67 -4.12
N SER A 358 -20.40 3.52 -3.46
CA SER A 358 -19.38 2.91 -2.60
C SER A 358 -19.20 1.45 -2.98
N LYS A 359 -17.97 0.97 -2.97
CA LYS A 359 -17.63 -0.44 -3.14
C LYS A 359 -17.46 -1.08 -1.77
N ILE A 360 -18.31 -2.03 -1.42
CA ILE A 360 -18.17 -2.85 -0.21
C ILE A 360 -17.63 -4.22 -0.60
N THR A 361 -16.59 -4.66 0.09
CA THR A 361 -15.92 -5.92 -0.20
C THR A 361 -15.78 -6.77 1.06
N VAL A 362 -16.29 -7.99 1.03
CA VAL A 362 -16.06 -9.03 2.03
C VAL A 362 -14.92 -9.91 1.55
N VAL A 363 -13.92 -10.13 2.40
CA VAL A 363 -12.69 -10.88 2.09
C VAL A 363 -12.53 -12.04 3.08
N GLY A 364 -12.12 -13.20 2.58
CA GLY A 364 -11.75 -14.36 3.39
C GLY A 364 -11.38 -15.58 2.55
N ALA A 365 -10.26 -16.21 2.87
CA ALA A 365 -9.77 -17.40 2.17
C ALA A 365 -10.68 -18.61 2.35
N GLY A 366 -11.40 -18.71 3.49
CA GLY A 366 -12.35 -19.80 3.76
C GLY A 366 -13.54 -19.83 2.82
N MET A 367 -13.84 -18.73 2.11
CA MET A 367 -14.92 -18.72 1.08
C MET A 367 -14.65 -19.67 -0.08
N LYS A 368 -13.40 -20.10 -0.31
CA LYS A 368 -13.06 -21.11 -1.36
C LYS A 368 -13.76 -22.44 -1.14
N SER A 369 -13.94 -22.83 0.11
CA SER A 369 -14.49 -24.13 0.51
C SER A 369 -15.94 -24.07 1.02
N GLU A 370 -16.42 -22.88 1.34
CA GLU A 370 -17.74 -22.69 1.95
C GLU A 370 -18.75 -22.18 0.95
N SER A 371 -19.87 -22.89 0.84
CA SER A 371 -20.97 -22.50 -0.07
C SER A 371 -21.99 -21.61 0.65
N GLY A 372 -22.54 -20.62 -0.06
CA GLY A 372 -23.65 -19.81 0.44
C GLY A 372 -23.25 -18.44 1.01
N VAL A 373 -21.96 -18.12 1.16
CA VAL A 373 -21.49 -16.83 1.68
C VAL A 373 -22.06 -15.64 0.87
N ALA A 374 -22.13 -15.74 -0.45
CA ALA A 374 -22.72 -14.69 -1.28
C ALA A 374 -24.22 -14.49 -0.97
N ALA A 375 -24.98 -15.59 -0.84
CA ALA A 375 -26.40 -15.52 -0.54
C ALA A 375 -26.63 -14.90 0.86
N GLU A 376 -25.79 -15.24 1.84
CA GLU A 376 -25.83 -14.68 3.18
C GLU A 376 -25.52 -13.18 3.15
N MET A 377 -24.42 -12.76 2.48
CA MET A 377 -24.06 -11.33 2.31
C MET A 377 -25.23 -10.54 1.68
N PHE A 378 -25.83 -11.05 0.59
CA PHE A 378 -26.92 -10.36 -0.06
C PHE A 378 -28.20 -10.33 0.81
N GLY A 379 -28.44 -11.39 1.58
CA GLY A 379 -29.54 -11.43 2.56
C GLY A 379 -29.40 -10.39 3.65
N ILE A 380 -28.19 -10.21 4.19
CA ILE A 380 -27.88 -9.18 5.19
C ILE A 380 -28.09 -7.77 4.63
N LEU A 381 -27.51 -7.47 3.45
CA LEU A 381 -27.68 -6.18 2.80
C LEU A 381 -29.17 -5.87 2.52
N SER A 382 -29.92 -6.85 2.00
CA SER A 382 -31.36 -6.72 1.77
C SER A 382 -32.13 -6.47 3.08
N GLY A 383 -31.78 -7.19 4.16
CA GLY A 383 -32.38 -7.01 5.48
C GLY A 383 -32.10 -5.64 6.09
N ALA A 384 -30.96 -5.04 5.74
CA ALA A 384 -30.57 -3.68 6.13
C ALA A 384 -31.18 -2.59 5.22
N GLY A 385 -31.90 -2.96 4.15
CA GLY A 385 -32.50 -2.03 3.19
C GLY A 385 -31.51 -1.49 2.15
N VAL A 386 -30.31 -2.08 2.04
CA VAL A 386 -29.25 -1.66 1.12
C VAL A 386 -29.46 -2.31 -0.25
N ASN A 387 -29.56 -1.51 -1.30
CA ASN A 387 -29.67 -1.98 -2.68
C ASN A 387 -28.30 -2.23 -3.30
N ILE A 388 -28.15 -3.32 -4.06
CA ILE A 388 -26.93 -3.69 -4.76
C ILE A 388 -27.06 -3.31 -6.24
N GLU A 389 -26.10 -2.53 -6.76
CA GLU A 389 -26.10 -2.09 -8.16
C GLU A 389 -25.20 -2.94 -9.07
N MET A 390 -24.05 -3.39 -8.55
CA MET A 390 -23.12 -4.26 -9.27
C MET A 390 -22.54 -5.30 -8.30
N ILE A 391 -22.18 -6.48 -8.83
CA ILE A 391 -21.55 -7.56 -8.07
C ILE A 391 -20.33 -8.04 -8.84
N SER A 392 -19.23 -8.28 -8.13
CA SER A 392 -18.04 -8.97 -8.64
C SER A 392 -17.54 -9.95 -7.58
N THR A 393 -17.09 -11.11 -8.01
CA THR A 393 -16.59 -12.15 -7.10
C THR A 393 -15.28 -12.72 -7.58
N SER A 394 -14.40 -13.06 -6.63
CA SER A 394 -13.24 -13.94 -6.82
C SER A 394 -13.33 -15.12 -5.88
N THR A 395 -12.27 -15.91 -5.80
CA THR A 395 -12.19 -17.04 -4.87
C THR A 395 -12.14 -16.63 -3.41
N VAL A 396 -11.68 -15.42 -3.10
CA VAL A 396 -11.46 -14.94 -1.73
C VAL A 396 -12.16 -13.61 -1.43
N ARG A 397 -12.94 -13.07 -2.38
CA ARG A 397 -13.69 -11.83 -2.17
C ARG A 397 -15.06 -11.83 -2.85
N ILE A 398 -15.97 -11.06 -2.27
CA ILE A 398 -17.24 -10.66 -2.89
C ILE A 398 -17.35 -9.15 -2.74
N SER A 399 -17.46 -8.44 -3.88
CA SER A 399 -17.59 -6.98 -3.92
C SER A 399 -18.96 -6.58 -4.45
N CYS A 400 -19.59 -5.61 -3.80
CA CYS A 400 -20.86 -5.01 -4.23
C CYS A 400 -20.68 -3.49 -4.37
N ILE A 401 -21.22 -2.92 -5.43
CA ILE A 401 -21.43 -1.47 -5.53
C ILE A 401 -22.81 -1.16 -4.95
N ILE A 402 -22.84 -0.21 -4.05
CA ILE A 402 -24.03 0.30 -3.37
C ILE A 402 -24.05 1.83 -3.43
N ARG A 403 -25.10 2.48 -2.92
CA ARG A 403 -25.13 3.92 -2.71
C ARG A 403 -24.17 4.35 -1.60
N SER A 404 -23.49 5.49 -1.77
CA SER A 404 -22.55 6.04 -0.76
C SER A 404 -23.22 6.30 0.58
N GLU A 405 -24.50 6.73 0.59
CA GLU A 405 -25.28 6.99 1.80
C GLU A 405 -25.53 5.71 2.64
N ASP A 406 -25.46 4.54 2.02
CA ASP A 406 -25.70 3.24 2.66
C ASP A 406 -24.43 2.59 3.21
N THR A 407 -23.23 3.17 2.96
CA THR A 407 -21.92 2.57 3.28
C THR A 407 -21.81 2.14 4.74
N GLN A 408 -22.11 3.03 5.67
CA GLN A 408 -22.02 2.73 7.10
C GLN A 408 -23.01 1.63 7.51
N THR A 409 -24.27 1.73 7.07
CA THR A 409 -25.32 0.73 7.35
C THR A 409 -24.91 -0.66 6.85
N ALA A 410 -24.34 -0.73 5.64
CA ALA A 410 -23.88 -1.97 5.04
C ALA A 410 -22.73 -2.60 5.85
N ILE A 411 -21.71 -1.80 6.22
CA ILE A 411 -20.54 -2.28 6.98
C ILE A 411 -20.98 -2.79 8.35
N GLU A 412 -21.77 -2.02 9.10
CA GLU A 412 -22.26 -2.41 10.42
C GLU A 412 -23.09 -3.71 10.38
N ALA A 413 -24.00 -3.84 9.40
CA ALA A 413 -24.81 -5.05 9.25
C ALA A 413 -23.96 -6.27 8.88
N LEU A 414 -23.07 -6.13 7.90
CA LEU A 414 -22.20 -7.22 7.47
C LEU A 414 -21.21 -7.62 8.56
N HIS A 415 -20.60 -6.66 9.27
CA HIS A 415 -19.65 -6.94 10.34
C HIS A 415 -20.31 -7.69 11.50
N ARG A 416 -21.48 -7.21 11.94
CA ARG A 416 -22.25 -7.84 13.02
C ARG A 416 -22.60 -9.30 12.70
N ASP A 417 -23.13 -9.57 11.50
CA ASP A 417 -23.74 -10.85 11.18
C ASP A 417 -22.72 -11.86 10.56
N LEU A 418 -21.66 -11.39 9.91
CA LEU A 418 -20.63 -12.27 9.29
C LEU A 418 -19.39 -12.47 10.17
N ILE A 419 -19.04 -11.50 11.02
CA ILE A 419 -17.81 -11.51 11.83
C ILE A 419 -18.13 -11.59 13.33
N GLY A 420 -19.16 -10.87 13.81
CA GLY A 420 -19.44 -10.69 15.24
C GLY A 420 -19.80 -11.97 15.99
N ASP A 421 -20.62 -12.84 15.43
CA ASP A 421 -21.20 -14.02 16.11
C ASP A 421 -20.44 -15.34 15.80
N ARG A 422 -19.39 -15.33 15.01
CA ARG A 422 -18.67 -16.54 14.54
C ARG A 422 -17.31 -16.79 15.19
N SER A 423 -17.01 -16.11 16.32
CA SER A 423 -15.74 -16.25 17.07
C SER A 423 -15.89 -17.11 18.31
#